data_6bd7e78f2d4c9349321f962621a9bf0c
#
_entry.id   6bd7e78f2d4c9349321f962621a9bf0c
#
_cell.length_a   1.000
_cell.length_b   1.000
_cell.length_c   1.000
_cell.angle_alpha   90.00
_cell.angle_beta   90.00
_cell.angle_gamma   90.00
#
_symmetry.space_group_name_H-M   'P 1'
#
loop_
_entity.id
_entity.type
_entity.pdbx_description
1 polymer ?
#
loop_
_entity_poly.entity_id
_entity_poly.type
_entity_poly.pdbx_seq_one_letter_code
_entity_poly.pdbx_strand_id
1 'polypeptide(L)'
;MQAEAPSTFRWDRLTYSSALGYCLLVAGLSVGVVLGELRAEFGISGVVAAFHGSTFGVALLFAGVFGVRLVDRIGRRRALQLAAAGLTGGVVLFCLGPSWPVTLLGTAFSGAGGALLVMVMPGLISDHHGRHRAEAFAAVNGAPGVAGVAFSLVIGGALGIGWSWRPPYLILTGIFTLALVLVARPVLVPDGERHGTFSLRHFSDRTVLVPWLHIVNAVLAEFSVGIWAVTYLREVGHAGAGLAPILASVFGLMMFGTRLALPTLLRWWGDATIAYSFVILGIGATVMCVGPGLGWKTFGLVIVGFGGAPLYPLTVDRFYLRAGGRLDAVALGAYCALASGVAVTLGPLALGVLADSVGLRWALLIVPVLAGTGAFTQRSRRRY
;
A
#
# COMPACT_ATOMS: atom_id res chain seq x y z
N MET A 1 -2.03 29.04 30.12
CA MET A 1 -3.04 29.35 29.10
C MET A 1 -2.92 28.27 28.03
N GLN A 2 -3.72 27.21 28.14
CA GLN A 2 -3.84 26.20 27.07
C GLN A 2 -4.64 26.88 25.96
N ALA A 3 -4.02 27.06 24.80
CA ALA A 3 -4.74 27.54 23.61
C ALA A 3 -5.89 26.56 23.34
N GLU A 4 -7.12 27.04 23.29
CA GLU A 4 -8.28 26.23 22.87
C GLU A 4 -7.97 25.59 21.52
N ALA A 5 -8.01 24.28 21.47
CA ALA A 5 -7.80 23.56 20.22
C ALA A 5 -8.86 23.99 19.20
N PRO A 6 -8.50 24.28 17.94
CA PRO A 6 -9.42 24.77 16.92
C PRO A 6 -10.63 23.84 16.78
N SER A 7 -11.81 24.44 16.58
CA SER A 7 -13.10 23.71 16.49
C SER A 7 -13.21 22.79 15.28
N THR A 8 -12.35 22.98 14.26
CA THR A 8 -12.33 22.22 12.99
C THR A 8 -10.91 21.83 12.63
N PHE A 9 -10.76 20.69 11.93
CA PHE A 9 -9.49 20.27 11.36
C PHE A 9 -8.97 21.32 10.36
N ARG A 10 -7.68 21.62 10.43
CA ARG A 10 -7.00 22.49 9.47
C ARG A 10 -5.69 21.84 9.03
N TRP A 11 -5.40 22.00 7.75
CA TRP A 11 -4.11 21.61 7.20
C TRP A 11 -3.00 22.53 7.75
N ASP A 12 -2.00 21.90 8.35
CA ASP A 12 -0.79 22.55 8.82
C ASP A 12 0.47 21.96 8.15
N ARG A 13 1.63 22.45 8.52
CA ARG A 13 2.89 21.98 7.93
C ARG A 13 3.17 20.51 8.21
N LEU A 14 2.77 20.00 9.37
CA LEU A 14 2.93 18.58 9.68
C LEU A 14 2.03 17.74 8.77
N THR A 15 0.79 18.15 8.59
CA THR A 15 -0.17 17.47 7.71
C THR A 15 0.31 17.45 6.26
N TYR A 16 0.78 18.60 5.75
CA TYR A 16 1.35 18.67 4.39
C TYR A 16 2.62 17.82 4.24
N SER A 17 3.55 17.87 5.22
CA SER A 17 4.76 17.03 5.16
C SER A 17 4.42 15.55 5.25
N SER A 18 3.44 15.16 6.05
CA SER A 18 2.96 13.79 6.15
C SER A 18 2.35 13.31 4.82
N ALA A 19 1.49 14.12 4.20
CA ALA A 19 0.91 13.82 2.89
C ALA A 19 1.98 13.67 1.80
N LEU A 20 2.96 14.58 1.75
CA LEU A 20 4.10 14.50 0.82
C LEU A 20 4.99 13.29 1.09
N GLY A 21 5.21 12.92 2.34
CA GLY A 21 5.89 11.67 2.71
C GLY A 21 5.19 10.43 2.16
N TYR A 22 3.86 10.39 2.25
CA TYR A 22 3.07 9.29 1.67
C TYR A 22 3.04 9.34 0.13
N CYS A 23 3.07 10.53 -0.50
CA CYS A 23 3.25 10.64 -1.96
C CYS A 23 4.62 10.10 -2.39
N LEU A 24 5.66 10.38 -1.61
CA LEU A 24 6.99 9.82 -1.85
C LEU A 24 7.04 8.30 -1.63
N LEU A 25 6.28 7.77 -0.66
CA LEU A 25 6.09 6.33 -0.49
C LEU A 25 5.50 5.68 -1.74
N VAL A 26 4.51 6.34 -2.38
CA VAL A 26 3.92 5.86 -3.64
C VAL A 26 4.97 5.76 -4.73
N ALA A 27 5.95 6.69 -4.80
CA ALA A 27 7.06 6.55 -5.73
C ALA A 27 7.80 5.21 -5.54
N GLY A 28 8.12 4.84 -4.30
CA GLY A 28 8.74 3.54 -4.00
C GLY A 28 7.86 2.32 -4.33
N LEU A 29 6.53 2.46 -4.25
CA LEU A 29 5.56 1.39 -4.51
C LEU A 29 5.12 1.30 -5.98
N SER A 30 5.38 2.32 -6.80
CA SER A 30 4.95 2.39 -8.20
C SER A 30 5.75 1.47 -9.14
N VAL A 31 6.60 0.60 -8.62
CA VAL A 31 7.36 -0.39 -9.40
C VAL A 31 6.45 -1.25 -10.29
N GLY A 32 5.24 -1.57 -9.85
CA GLY A 32 4.25 -2.31 -10.63
C GLY A 32 3.87 -1.64 -11.96
N VAL A 33 3.95 -0.31 -12.04
CA VAL A 33 3.67 0.47 -13.26
C VAL A 33 4.68 0.15 -14.37
N VAL A 34 5.93 -0.12 -14.00
CA VAL A 34 7.06 -0.34 -14.93
C VAL A 34 7.58 -1.77 -14.90
N LEU A 35 6.90 -2.69 -14.22
CA LEU A 35 7.36 -4.07 -14.06
C LEU A 35 7.51 -4.80 -15.40
N GLY A 36 6.59 -4.55 -16.33
CA GLY A 36 6.66 -5.10 -17.69
C GLY A 36 7.84 -4.57 -18.49
N GLU A 37 8.16 -3.27 -18.36
CA GLU A 37 9.33 -2.64 -18.97
C GLU A 37 10.62 -3.22 -18.40
N LEU A 38 10.68 -3.37 -17.07
CA LEU A 38 11.83 -3.95 -16.37
C LEU A 38 12.11 -5.39 -16.82
N ARG A 39 11.03 -6.20 -16.97
CA ARG A 39 11.14 -7.57 -17.47
C ARG A 39 11.67 -7.61 -18.90
N ALA A 40 11.18 -6.76 -19.78
CA ALA A 40 11.61 -6.70 -21.17
C ALA A 40 13.06 -6.21 -21.28
N GLU A 41 13.46 -5.21 -20.49
CA GLU A 41 14.80 -4.62 -20.52
C GLU A 41 15.89 -5.59 -20.06
N PHE A 42 15.64 -6.34 -18.97
CA PHE A 42 16.64 -7.24 -18.37
C PHE A 42 16.43 -8.73 -18.71
N GLY A 43 15.41 -9.08 -19.46
CA GLY A 43 15.11 -10.48 -19.82
C GLY A 43 14.81 -11.36 -18.59
N ILE A 44 14.21 -10.81 -17.51
CA ILE A 44 13.98 -11.51 -16.25
C ILE A 44 12.61 -12.19 -16.19
N SER A 45 12.53 -13.29 -15.43
CA SER A 45 11.29 -14.03 -15.19
C SER A 45 10.29 -13.23 -14.35
N GLY A 46 9.02 -13.66 -14.31
CA GLY A 46 7.99 -13.09 -13.44
C GLY A 46 8.37 -13.15 -11.97
N VAL A 47 9.00 -14.24 -11.53
CA VAL A 47 9.50 -14.39 -10.16
C VAL A 47 10.55 -13.35 -9.80
N VAL A 48 11.55 -13.15 -10.66
CA VAL A 48 12.62 -12.15 -10.43
C VAL A 48 12.04 -10.74 -10.42
N ALA A 49 11.11 -10.45 -11.31
CA ALA A 49 10.39 -9.17 -11.31
C ALA A 49 9.57 -8.96 -10.03
N ALA A 50 8.90 -10.01 -9.54
CA ALA A 50 8.10 -9.97 -8.31
C ALA A 50 8.93 -9.63 -7.06
N PHE A 51 10.21 -9.99 -7.01
CA PHE A 51 11.10 -9.57 -5.91
C PHE A 51 11.13 -8.06 -5.74
N HIS A 52 11.08 -7.27 -6.81
CA HIS A 52 11.04 -5.80 -6.72
C HIS A 52 9.80 -5.30 -5.98
N GLY A 53 8.64 -5.92 -6.21
CA GLY A 53 7.41 -5.60 -5.46
C GLY A 53 7.43 -6.09 -4.02
N SER A 54 8.17 -7.18 -3.73
CA SER A 54 8.18 -7.82 -2.41
C SER A 54 9.14 -7.18 -1.42
N THR A 55 10.11 -6.37 -1.87
CA THR A 55 11.11 -5.74 -0.99
C THR A 55 10.49 -4.85 0.09
N PHE A 56 9.42 -4.13 -0.24
CA PHE A 56 8.67 -3.33 0.72
C PHE A 56 8.01 -4.22 1.80
N GLY A 57 7.45 -5.36 1.40
CA GLY A 57 6.89 -6.33 2.34
C GLY A 57 7.94 -6.87 3.30
N VAL A 58 9.10 -7.26 2.80
CA VAL A 58 10.24 -7.70 3.63
C VAL A 58 10.65 -6.61 4.62
N ALA A 59 10.74 -5.35 4.17
CA ALA A 59 11.05 -4.24 5.04
C ALA A 59 9.98 -4.02 6.14
N LEU A 60 8.69 -4.18 5.79
CA LEU A 60 7.59 -4.14 6.78
C LEU A 60 7.66 -5.27 7.80
N LEU A 61 8.10 -6.48 7.41
CA LEU A 61 8.34 -7.57 8.35
C LEU A 61 9.39 -7.19 9.39
N PHE A 62 10.53 -6.65 8.93
CA PHE A 62 11.57 -6.15 9.83
C PHE A 62 11.10 -4.99 10.69
N ALA A 63 10.35 -4.04 10.14
CA ALA A 63 9.78 -2.93 10.87
C ALA A 63 8.80 -3.39 11.96
N GLY A 64 7.93 -4.37 11.66
CA GLY A 64 6.99 -4.94 12.63
C GLY A 64 7.69 -5.61 13.83
N VAL A 65 8.86 -6.21 13.62
CA VAL A 65 9.60 -6.91 14.68
C VAL A 65 10.58 -5.99 15.42
N PHE A 66 11.32 -5.17 14.70
CA PHE A 66 12.47 -4.41 15.24
C PHE A 66 12.25 -2.90 15.22
N GLY A 67 11.27 -2.41 14.47
CA GLY A 67 11.14 -0.99 14.15
C GLY A 67 10.88 -0.12 15.37
N VAL A 68 10.06 -0.58 16.33
CA VAL A 68 9.82 0.15 17.59
C VAL A 68 11.15 0.42 18.32
N ARG A 69 11.95 -0.64 18.51
CA ARG A 69 13.27 -0.51 19.17
C ARG A 69 14.22 0.40 18.40
N LEU A 70 14.15 0.37 17.07
CA LEU A 70 14.97 1.25 16.23
C LEU A 70 14.57 2.70 16.43
N VAL A 71 13.27 3.01 16.35
CA VAL A 71 12.77 4.39 16.51
C VAL A 71 13.00 4.92 17.92
N ASP A 72 12.86 4.09 18.95
CA ASP A 72 13.17 4.48 20.34
C ASP A 72 14.67 4.84 20.53
N ARG A 73 15.57 4.23 19.72
CA ARG A 73 17.01 4.52 19.78
C ARG A 73 17.41 5.76 19.01
N ILE A 74 16.85 5.97 17.81
CA ILE A 74 17.30 7.06 16.92
C ILE A 74 16.41 8.30 16.99
N GLY A 75 15.20 8.18 17.57
CA GLY A 75 14.16 9.21 17.64
C GLY A 75 13.34 9.32 16.35
N ARG A 76 12.09 9.78 16.48
CA ARG A 76 11.14 9.92 15.36
C ARG A 76 11.66 10.81 14.23
N ARG A 77 12.33 11.92 14.58
CA ARG A 77 12.87 12.88 13.58
C ARG A 77 13.89 12.22 12.66
N ARG A 78 14.88 11.53 13.24
CA ARG A 78 15.91 10.82 12.45
C ARG A 78 15.31 9.68 11.64
N ALA A 79 14.34 8.96 12.21
CA ALA A 79 13.63 7.90 11.50
C ALA A 79 12.93 8.44 10.24
N LEU A 80 12.24 9.61 10.31
CA LEU A 80 11.60 10.25 9.16
C LEU A 80 12.62 10.78 8.14
N GLN A 81 13.76 11.29 8.58
CA GLN A 81 14.84 11.72 7.67
C GLN A 81 15.43 10.50 6.92
N LEU A 82 15.69 9.39 7.62
CA LEU A 82 16.13 8.14 7.00
C LEU A 82 15.07 7.56 6.07
N ALA A 83 13.78 7.67 6.43
CA ALA A 83 12.67 7.26 5.58
C ALA A 83 12.67 8.04 4.26
N ALA A 84 12.74 9.36 4.31
CA ALA A 84 12.79 10.21 3.12
C ALA A 84 14.05 9.95 2.27
N ALA A 85 15.22 9.83 2.90
CA ALA A 85 16.48 9.51 2.23
C ALA A 85 16.45 8.12 1.57
N GLY A 86 15.92 7.11 2.27
CA GLY A 86 15.77 5.74 1.75
C GLY A 86 14.79 5.68 0.58
N LEU A 87 13.65 6.35 0.69
CA LEU A 87 12.66 6.43 -0.39
C LEU A 87 13.25 7.12 -1.63
N THR A 88 13.81 8.32 -1.47
CA THR A 88 14.38 9.08 -2.61
C THR A 88 15.60 8.38 -3.20
N GLY A 89 16.59 8.04 -2.38
CA GLY A 89 17.82 7.40 -2.83
C GLY A 89 17.57 6.02 -3.43
N GLY A 90 16.61 5.27 -2.87
CA GLY A 90 16.19 3.98 -3.40
C GLY A 90 15.55 4.10 -4.78
N VAL A 91 14.66 5.08 -5.00
CA VAL A 91 14.08 5.32 -6.34
C VAL A 91 15.15 5.80 -7.33
N VAL A 92 16.07 6.65 -6.91
CA VAL A 92 17.19 7.08 -7.78
C VAL A 92 18.03 5.85 -8.19
N LEU A 93 18.38 4.99 -7.25
CA LEU A 93 19.14 3.76 -7.53
C LEU A 93 18.33 2.79 -8.42
N PHE A 94 17.02 2.67 -8.21
CA PHE A 94 16.11 1.89 -9.03
C PHE A 94 16.10 2.39 -10.48
N CYS A 95 15.95 3.69 -10.68
CA CYS A 95 15.86 4.27 -12.02
C CYS A 95 17.21 4.32 -12.75
N LEU A 96 18.33 4.45 -12.05
CA LEU A 96 19.67 4.51 -12.66
C LEU A 96 20.38 3.15 -12.71
N GLY A 97 19.78 2.10 -12.13
CA GLY A 97 20.38 0.78 -12.06
C GLY A 97 20.63 0.17 -13.46
N PRO A 98 21.87 -0.22 -13.77
CA PRO A 98 22.23 -0.80 -15.07
C PRO A 98 21.89 -2.29 -15.18
N SER A 99 21.46 -2.93 -14.10
CA SER A 99 21.12 -4.34 -14.02
C SER A 99 20.03 -4.60 -12.99
N TRP A 100 19.33 -5.73 -13.13
CA TRP A 100 18.24 -6.06 -12.21
C TRP A 100 18.64 -6.21 -10.73
N PRO A 101 19.85 -6.68 -10.35
CA PRO A 101 20.22 -6.69 -8.93
C PRO A 101 20.37 -5.28 -8.34
N VAL A 102 20.85 -4.31 -9.13
CA VAL A 102 20.98 -2.91 -8.71
C VAL A 102 19.61 -2.27 -8.58
N THR A 103 18.69 -2.50 -9.52
CA THR A 103 17.31 -2.02 -9.42
C THR A 103 16.59 -2.65 -8.23
N LEU A 104 16.86 -3.93 -7.93
CA LEU A 104 16.32 -4.62 -6.75
C LEU A 104 16.84 -4.00 -5.44
N LEU A 105 18.12 -3.67 -5.36
CA LEU A 105 18.66 -2.91 -4.22
C LEU A 105 17.97 -1.55 -4.06
N GLY A 106 17.70 -0.87 -5.18
CA GLY A 106 16.95 0.39 -5.18
C GLY A 106 15.55 0.23 -4.54
N THR A 107 14.80 -0.79 -4.94
CA THR A 107 13.48 -1.07 -4.34
C THR A 107 13.59 -1.53 -2.88
N ALA A 108 14.66 -2.21 -2.50
CA ALA A 108 14.91 -2.60 -1.10
C ALA A 108 15.15 -1.37 -0.20
N PHE A 109 15.96 -0.39 -0.65
CA PHE A 109 16.17 0.86 0.07
C PHE A 109 14.88 1.70 0.15
N SER A 110 14.13 1.81 -0.95
CA SER A 110 12.81 2.45 -0.93
C SER A 110 11.86 1.75 0.02
N GLY A 111 11.85 0.42 0.02
CA GLY A 111 11.04 -0.40 0.91
C GLY A 111 11.37 -0.14 2.37
N ALA A 112 12.65 -0.11 2.74
CA ALA A 112 13.10 0.19 4.10
C ALA A 112 12.69 1.60 4.53
N GLY A 113 12.88 2.60 3.67
CA GLY A 113 12.42 3.97 3.91
C GLY A 113 10.91 4.06 4.10
N GLY A 114 10.15 3.38 3.23
CA GLY A 114 8.70 3.32 3.30
C GLY A 114 8.18 2.65 4.57
N ALA A 115 8.81 1.57 5.01
CA ALA A 115 8.44 0.87 6.24
C ALA A 115 8.67 1.76 7.48
N LEU A 116 9.77 2.51 7.54
CA LEU A 116 10.01 3.49 8.60
C LEU A 116 8.96 4.61 8.58
N LEU A 117 8.60 5.12 7.40
CA LEU A 117 7.56 6.14 7.27
C LEU A 117 6.22 5.65 7.81
N VAL A 118 5.76 4.50 7.33
CA VAL A 118 4.46 3.90 7.72
C VAL A 118 4.41 3.61 9.22
N MET A 119 5.53 3.28 9.83
CA MET A 119 5.59 2.99 11.26
C MET A 119 5.52 4.25 12.13
N VAL A 120 6.20 5.34 11.74
CA VAL A 120 6.30 6.55 12.57
C VAL A 120 5.13 7.50 12.36
N MET A 121 4.66 7.62 11.11
CA MET A 121 3.71 8.65 10.71
C MET A 121 2.35 8.56 11.42
N PRO A 122 1.73 7.38 11.61
CA PRO A 122 0.46 7.27 12.32
C PRO A 122 0.50 7.82 13.74
N GLY A 123 1.52 7.45 14.51
CA GLY A 123 1.71 7.95 15.86
C GLY A 123 1.88 9.48 15.89
N LEU A 124 2.70 10.01 14.97
CA LEU A 124 2.96 11.44 14.88
C LEU A 124 1.69 12.25 14.57
N ILE A 125 0.89 11.79 13.60
CA ILE A 125 -0.39 12.42 13.24
C ILE A 125 -1.38 12.38 14.43
N SER A 126 -1.44 11.22 15.11
CA SER A 126 -2.33 11.04 16.26
C SER A 126 -1.96 11.96 17.42
N ASP A 127 -0.66 12.04 17.76
CA ASP A 127 -0.19 12.87 18.86
C ASP A 127 -0.39 14.38 18.57
N HIS A 128 -0.21 14.79 17.32
CA HIS A 128 -0.32 16.20 16.93
C HIS A 128 -1.77 16.69 16.82
N HIS A 129 -2.65 15.90 16.20
CA HIS A 129 -4.03 16.32 15.92
C HIS A 129 -5.04 15.92 17.00
N GLY A 130 -4.68 15.05 17.95
CA GLY A 130 -5.51 14.66 19.09
C GLY A 130 -6.94 14.25 18.68
N ARG A 131 -7.95 15.07 19.05
CA ARG A 131 -9.36 14.79 18.71
C ARG A 131 -9.67 14.77 17.21
N HIS A 132 -8.89 15.48 16.39
CA HIS A 132 -9.02 15.56 14.91
C HIS A 132 -8.17 14.53 14.18
N ARG A 133 -7.57 13.55 14.89
CA ARG A 133 -6.67 12.55 14.29
C ARG A 133 -7.31 11.77 13.13
N ALA A 134 -8.60 11.44 13.23
CA ALA A 134 -9.31 10.68 12.20
C ALA A 134 -9.43 11.49 10.90
N GLU A 135 -9.75 12.78 11.00
CA GLU A 135 -9.84 13.70 9.86
C GLU A 135 -8.46 13.92 9.22
N ALA A 136 -7.42 14.12 10.06
CA ALA A 136 -6.04 14.27 9.62
C ALA A 136 -5.54 13.01 8.89
N PHE A 137 -5.84 11.82 9.44
CA PHE A 137 -5.53 10.54 8.80
C PHE A 137 -6.20 10.39 7.44
N ALA A 138 -7.50 10.70 7.34
CA ALA A 138 -8.23 10.63 6.08
C ALA A 138 -7.63 11.57 5.04
N ALA A 139 -7.33 12.82 5.43
CA ALA A 139 -6.73 13.82 4.58
C ALA A 139 -5.33 13.42 4.07
N VAL A 140 -4.46 12.95 4.97
CA VAL A 140 -3.08 12.53 4.62
C VAL A 140 -3.08 11.28 3.74
N ASN A 141 -3.95 10.30 4.02
CA ASN A 141 -4.05 9.07 3.23
C ASN A 141 -4.77 9.25 1.88
N GLY A 142 -5.41 10.40 1.64
CA GLY A 142 -5.93 10.76 0.32
C GLY A 142 -4.86 11.10 -0.70
N ALA A 143 -3.79 11.79 -0.28
CA ALA A 143 -2.72 12.25 -1.17
C ALA A 143 -2.02 11.11 -1.96
N PRO A 144 -1.70 9.94 -1.38
CA PRO A 144 -1.15 8.79 -2.09
C PRO A 144 -1.96 8.34 -3.30
N GLY A 145 -3.30 8.39 -3.21
CA GLY A 145 -4.17 8.03 -4.34
C GLY A 145 -3.94 8.93 -5.55
N VAL A 146 -3.87 10.24 -5.32
CA VAL A 146 -3.58 11.22 -6.38
C VAL A 146 -2.17 11.01 -6.94
N ALA A 147 -1.17 10.78 -6.08
CA ALA A 147 0.20 10.50 -6.52
C ALA A 147 0.27 9.23 -7.39
N GLY A 148 -0.39 8.14 -7.00
CA GLY A 148 -0.41 6.89 -7.76
C GLY A 148 -1.02 7.05 -9.16
N VAL A 149 -2.12 7.81 -9.26
CA VAL A 149 -2.70 8.17 -10.56
C VAL A 149 -1.72 9.01 -11.38
N ALA A 150 -1.08 10.02 -10.78
CA ALA A 150 -0.10 10.86 -11.46
C ALA A 150 1.08 10.04 -11.99
N PHE A 151 1.66 9.11 -11.21
CA PHE A 151 2.71 8.20 -11.66
C PHE A 151 2.27 7.37 -12.87
N SER A 152 1.07 6.79 -12.80
CA SER A 152 0.54 5.95 -13.88
C SER A 152 0.31 6.76 -15.16
N LEU A 153 -0.27 7.96 -15.06
CA LEU A 153 -0.54 8.81 -16.22
C LEU A 153 0.73 9.36 -16.86
N VAL A 154 1.67 9.87 -16.07
CA VAL A 154 2.90 10.49 -16.58
C VAL A 154 3.82 9.43 -17.19
N ILE A 155 3.99 8.29 -16.53
CA ILE A 155 4.79 7.18 -17.07
C ILE A 155 4.11 6.59 -18.31
N GLY A 156 2.78 6.35 -18.25
CA GLY A 156 2.03 5.85 -19.40
C GLY A 156 2.09 6.80 -20.60
N GLY A 157 1.97 8.11 -20.37
CA GLY A 157 2.14 9.14 -21.40
C GLY A 157 3.53 9.10 -22.05
N ALA A 158 4.59 9.01 -21.24
CA ALA A 158 5.96 8.92 -21.73
C ALA A 158 6.19 7.65 -22.58
N LEU A 159 5.74 6.49 -22.09
CA LEU A 159 5.81 5.23 -22.83
C LEU A 159 4.98 5.29 -24.13
N GLY A 160 3.85 5.99 -24.12
CA GLY A 160 2.97 6.14 -25.28
C GLY A 160 3.61 6.91 -26.44
N ILE A 161 4.54 7.82 -26.16
CA ILE A 161 5.32 8.55 -27.18
C ILE A 161 6.72 7.96 -27.44
N GLY A 162 6.96 6.75 -26.92
CA GLY A 162 8.23 6.04 -27.11
C GLY A 162 9.38 6.50 -26.22
N TRP A 163 9.09 7.27 -25.16
CA TRP A 163 10.12 7.68 -24.19
C TRP A 163 10.37 6.57 -23.14
N SER A 164 11.56 6.64 -22.51
CA SER A 164 11.87 5.77 -21.38
C SER A 164 11.01 6.14 -20.17
N TRP A 165 10.65 5.14 -19.36
CA TRP A 165 9.93 5.32 -18.08
C TRP A 165 10.79 6.00 -16.99
N ARG A 166 12.12 5.96 -17.10
CA ARG A 166 13.08 6.37 -16.07
C ARG A 166 13.07 7.88 -15.79
N PRO A 167 13.17 8.78 -16.81
CA PRO A 167 13.14 10.21 -16.55
C PRO A 167 11.85 10.72 -15.89
N PRO A 168 10.64 10.38 -16.36
CA PRO A 168 9.42 10.85 -15.71
C PRO A 168 9.26 10.30 -14.28
N TYR A 169 9.73 9.08 -14.03
CA TYR A 169 9.74 8.51 -12.68
C TYR A 169 10.63 9.33 -11.73
N LEU A 170 11.86 9.67 -12.16
CA LEU A 170 12.79 10.50 -11.41
C LEU A 170 12.26 11.92 -11.18
N ILE A 171 11.67 12.53 -12.21
CA ILE A 171 11.12 13.90 -12.12
C ILE A 171 10.00 13.95 -11.07
N LEU A 172 9.04 13.04 -11.11
CA LEU A 172 7.95 12.99 -10.13
C LEU A 172 8.49 12.77 -8.71
N THR A 173 9.43 11.84 -8.55
CA THR A 173 10.07 11.58 -7.25
C THR A 173 10.81 12.82 -6.76
N GLY A 174 11.53 13.51 -7.64
CA GLY A 174 12.25 14.76 -7.34
C GLY A 174 11.30 15.87 -6.91
N ILE A 175 10.15 16.03 -7.58
CA ILE A 175 9.12 17.01 -7.20
C ILE A 175 8.60 16.74 -5.79
N PHE A 176 8.22 15.49 -5.48
CA PHE A 176 7.73 15.15 -4.13
C PHE A 176 8.80 15.30 -3.07
N THR A 177 10.05 14.92 -3.37
CA THR A 177 11.18 15.10 -2.46
C THR A 177 11.46 16.56 -2.18
N LEU A 178 11.52 17.40 -3.22
CA LEU A 178 11.75 18.83 -3.08
C LEU A 178 10.62 19.49 -2.28
N ALA A 179 9.36 19.18 -2.62
CA ALA A 179 8.20 19.68 -1.88
C ALA A 179 8.25 19.28 -0.41
N LEU A 180 8.59 18.02 -0.11
CA LEU A 180 8.75 17.53 1.27
C LEU A 180 9.84 18.31 2.00
N VAL A 181 11.02 18.49 1.42
CA VAL A 181 12.14 19.23 2.04
C VAL A 181 11.75 20.69 2.33
N LEU A 182 11.06 21.35 1.41
CA LEU A 182 10.64 22.74 1.58
C LEU A 182 9.59 22.91 2.70
N VAL A 183 8.63 21.97 2.78
CA VAL A 183 7.55 22.03 3.77
C VAL A 183 8.00 21.56 5.15
N ALA A 184 8.83 20.50 5.22
CA ALA A 184 9.20 19.85 6.48
C ALA A 184 10.28 20.61 7.30
N ARG A 185 11.00 21.58 6.69
CA ARG A 185 12.13 22.27 7.35
C ARG A 185 11.87 22.79 8.76
N PRO A 186 10.74 23.41 9.11
CA PRO A 186 10.52 23.93 10.46
C PRO A 186 9.66 23.01 11.35
N VAL A 187 9.33 21.80 10.93
CA VAL A 187 8.44 20.91 11.72
C VAL A 187 9.20 20.33 12.89
N LEU A 188 8.78 20.69 14.11
CA LEU A 188 9.22 20.04 15.34
C LEU A 188 8.51 18.69 15.46
N VAL A 189 9.27 17.60 15.51
CA VAL A 189 8.76 16.25 15.73
C VAL A 189 9.04 15.88 17.17
N PRO A 190 8.01 15.83 18.05
CA PRO A 190 8.20 15.42 19.43
C PRO A 190 8.65 13.96 19.51
N ASP A 191 9.56 13.65 20.42
CA ASP A 191 9.86 12.28 20.78
C ASP A 191 8.62 11.68 21.48
N GLY A 192 8.24 10.46 21.08
CA GLY A 192 7.12 9.75 21.69
C GLY A 192 7.55 9.02 22.97
N GLU A 193 6.56 8.59 23.75
CA GLU A 193 6.79 7.69 24.88
C GLU A 193 7.41 6.36 24.41
N ARG A 194 8.20 5.72 25.30
CA ARG A 194 8.76 4.38 25.05
C ARG A 194 7.64 3.35 25.00
N HIS A 195 7.69 2.46 24.04
CA HIS A 195 6.58 1.59 23.69
C HIS A 195 6.87 0.11 23.98
N GLY A 196 5.79 -0.68 24.12
CA GLY A 196 5.86 -2.12 24.33
C GLY A 196 6.50 -2.89 23.17
N THR A 197 7.01 -4.09 23.48
CA THR A 197 7.72 -4.93 22.50
C THR A 197 6.79 -5.94 21.84
N PHE A 198 7.01 -6.20 20.54
CA PHE A 198 6.40 -7.31 19.82
C PHE A 198 6.73 -8.67 20.48
N SER A 199 5.74 -9.56 20.57
CA SER A 199 5.92 -10.92 21.07
C SER A 199 5.12 -11.95 20.26
N LEU A 200 5.78 -13.00 19.76
CA LEU A 200 5.11 -14.09 19.03
C LEU A 200 4.09 -14.86 19.88
N ARG A 201 4.21 -14.80 21.21
CA ARG A 201 3.29 -15.51 22.13
C ARG A 201 1.83 -15.06 21.99
N HIS A 202 1.59 -13.82 21.55
CA HIS A 202 0.22 -13.34 21.35
C HIS A 202 -0.52 -14.06 20.22
N PHE A 203 0.18 -14.68 19.26
CA PHE A 203 -0.45 -15.47 18.21
C PHE A 203 -1.07 -16.81 18.69
N SER A 204 -0.75 -17.28 19.89
CA SER A 204 -1.49 -18.41 20.49
C SER A 204 -2.93 -18.03 20.87
N ASP A 205 -3.25 -16.74 20.97
CA ASP A 205 -4.58 -16.25 21.24
C ASP A 205 -5.36 -16.03 19.92
N ARG A 206 -6.47 -16.74 19.79
CA ARG A 206 -7.36 -16.64 18.62
C ARG A 206 -7.96 -15.25 18.44
N THR A 207 -8.07 -14.45 19.49
CA THR A 207 -8.58 -13.06 19.43
C THR A 207 -7.58 -12.11 18.77
N VAL A 208 -6.30 -12.48 18.74
CA VAL A 208 -5.23 -11.78 18.02
C VAL A 208 -5.02 -12.41 16.64
N LEU A 209 -4.81 -13.73 16.59
CA LEU A 209 -4.44 -14.45 15.36
C LEU A 209 -5.49 -14.32 14.25
N VAL A 210 -6.78 -14.53 14.57
CA VAL A 210 -7.83 -14.58 13.54
C VAL A 210 -8.06 -13.22 12.87
N PRO A 211 -8.21 -12.10 13.61
CA PRO A 211 -8.30 -10.79 12.97
C PRO A 211 -7.02 -10.41 12.22
N TRP A 212 -5.85 -10.83 12.72
CA TRP A 212 -4.57 -10.63 12.05
C TRP A 212 -4.53 -11.33 10.67
N LEU A 213 -4.97 -12.59 10.59
CA LEU A 213 -5.10 -13.32 9.32
C LEU A 213 -6.08 -12.64 8.36
N HIS A 214 -7.12 -11.96 8.86
CA HIS A 214 -8.02 -11.18 8.00
C HIS A 214 -7.31 -9.97 7.38
N ILE A 215 -6.40 -9.31 8.11
CA ILE A 215 -5.57 -8.23 7.56
C ILE A 215 -4.66 -8.80 6.47
N VAL A 216 -3.98 -9.93 6.74
CA VAL A 216 -3.13 -10.60 5.74
C VAL A 216 -3.91 -10.90 4.47
N ASN A 217 -5.10 -11.50 4.59
CA ASN A 217 -5.93 -11.84 3.44
C ASN A 217 -6.38 -10.60 2.64
N ALA A 218 -6.80 -9.54 3.32
CA ALA A 218 -7.21 -8.29 2.69
C ALA A 218 -6.08 -7.65 1.89
N VAL A 219 -4.91 -7.51 2.51
CA VAL A 219 -3.72 -6.91 1.87
C VAL A 219 -3.19 -7.80 0.75
N LEU A 220 -3.18 -9.12 0.96
CA LEU A 220 -2.75 -10.09 -0.05
C LEU A 220 -3.59 -9.96 -1.34
N ALA A 221 -4.93 -9.90 -1.20
CA ALA A 221 -5.82 -9.74 -2.34
C ALA A 221 -5.64 -8.39 -3.07
N GLU A 222 -5.50 -7.29 -2.32
CA GLU A 222 -5.28 -5.93 -2.85
C GLU A 222 -3.94 -5.83 -3.59
N PHE A 223 -2.84 -6.18 -2.94
CA PHE A 223 -1.50 -6.06 -3.50
C PHE A 223 -1.23 -7.00 -4.67
N SER A 224 -1.84 -8.17 -4.67
CA SER A 224 -1.75 -9.11 -5.79
C SER A 224 -2.25 -8.49 -7.09
N VAL A 225 -3.34 -7.74 -7.05
CA VAL A 225 -3.84 -7.04 -8.25
C VAL A 225 -3.01 -5.79 -8.52
N GLY A 226 -2.74 -4.97 -7.49
CA GLY A 226 -2.08 -3.67 -7.65
C GLY A 226 -0.71 -3.75 -8.35
N ILE A 227 0.13 -4.71 -7.97
CA ILE A 227 1.48 -4.89 -8.55
C ILE A 227 1.41 -5.40 -9.99
N TRP A 228 0.47 -6.29 -10.30
CA TRP A 228 0.42 -6.95 -11.60
C TRP A 228 -0.56 -6.31 -12.60
N ALA A 229 -1.34 -5.29 -12.20
CA ALA A 229 -2.38 -4.69 -13.03
C ALA A 229 -1.87 -4.23 -14.41
N VAL A 230 -0.78 -3.48 -14.47
CA VAL A 230 -0.20 -2.98 -15.72
C VAL A 230 0.30 -4.12 -16.59
N THR A 231 1.07 -5.04 -16.01
CA THR A 231 1.59 -6.23 -16.72
C THR A 231 0.44 -7.08 -17.25
N TYR A 232 -0.62 -7.27 -16.46
CA TYR A 232 -1.81 -8.00 -16.88
C TYR A 232 -2.53 -7.36 -18.06
N LEU A 233 -2.73 -6.04 -18.05
CA LEU A 233 -3.35 -5.32 -19.17
C LEU A 233 -2.49 -5.38 -20.43
N ARG A 234 -1.16 -5.44 -20.31
CA ARG A 234 -0.25 -5.60 -21.45
C ARG A 234 -0.27 -7.03 -22.01
N GLU A 235 0.00 -8.02 -21.16
CA GLU A 235 0.20 -9.41 -21.60
C GLU A 235 -1.12 -10.10 -21.95
N VAL A 236 -2.18 -9.88 -21.18
CA VAL A 236 -3.48 -10.55 -21.32
C VAL A 236 -4.52 -9.66 -22.00
N GLY A 237 -4.44 -8.35 -21.75
CA GLY A 237 -5.31 -7.36 -22.37
C GLY A 237 -4.83 -6.85 -23.72
N HIS A 238 -3.57 -7.12 -24.09
CA HIS A 238 -2.89 -6.64 -25.28
C HIS A 238 -2.90 -5.10 -25.41
N ALA A 239 -2.89 -4.41 -24.26
CA ALA A 239 -2.78 -2.96 -24.23
C ALA A 239 -1.37 -2.50 -24.57
N GLY A 240 -1.24 -1.41 -25.33
CA GLY A 240 0.05 -0.80 -25.62
C GLY A 240 0.76 -0.33 -24.33
N ALA A 241 2.08 -0.16 -24.40
CA ALA A 241 2.93 0.19 -23.27
C ALA A 241 2.46 1.49 -22.56
N GLY A 242 2.04 2.49 -23.32
CA GLY A 242 1.51 3.74 -22.76
C GLY A 242 0.09 3.62 -22.21
N LEU A 243 -0.77 2.83 -22.87
CA LEU A 243 -2.18 2.72 -22.50
C LEU A 243 -2.38 1.88 -21.22
N ALA A 244 -1.60 0.83 -21.02
CA ALA A 244 -1.76 -0.09 -19.89
C ALA A 244 -1.61 0.61 -18.52
N PRO A 245 -0.59 1.46 -18.24
CA PRO A 245 -0.50 2.22 -17.00
C PRO A 245 -1.68 3.18 -16.81
N ILE A 246 -2.13 3.84 -17.88
CA ILE A 246 -3.28 4.75 -17.84
C ILE A 246 -4.54 3.99 -17.42
N LEU A 247 -4.83 2.85 -18.05
CA LEU A 247 -5.98 2.03 -17.69
C LEU A 247 -5.86 1.41 -16.30
N ALA A 248 -4.66 1.01 -15.89
CA ALA A 248 -4.44 0.47 -14.54
C ALA A 248 -4.66 1.53 -13.45
N SER A 249 -4.50 2.82 -13.75
CA SER A 249 -4.75 3.90 -12.79
C SER A 249 -6.18 3.95 -12.26
N VAL A 250 -7.15 3.37 -12.99
CA VAL A 250 -8.56 3.29 -12.54
C VAL A 250 -8.69 2.49 -11.25
N PHE A 251 -7.82 1.48 -11.03
CA PHE A 251 -7.77 0.74 -9.79
C PHE A 251 -7.44 1.67 -8.61
N GLY A 252 -6.37 2.45 -8.71
CA GLY A 252 -5.98 3.42 -7.69
C GLY A 252 -7.03 4.52 -7.47
N LEU A 253 -7.63 5.01 -8.56
CA LEU A 253 -8.69 6.02 -8.50
C LEU A 253 -9.92 5.48 -7.76
N MET A 254 -10.34 4.25 -8.05
CA MET A 254 -11.46 3.61 -7.35
C MET A 254 -11.14 3.32 -5.89
N MET A 255 -9.91 2.87 -5.59
CA MET A 255 -9.44 2.70 -4.21
C MET A 255 -9.56 4.00 -3.42
N PHE A 256 -9.08 5.10 -3.99
CA PHE A 256 -9.16 6.42 -3.36
C PHE A 256 -10.61 6.90 -3.19
N GLY A 257 -11.40 6.91 -4.26
CA GLY A 257 -12.78 7.39 -4.24
C GLY A 257 -13.66 6.60 -3.27
N THR A 258 -13.51 5.27 -3.24
CA THR A 258 -14.26 4.40 -2.33
C THR A 258 -13.85 4.60 -0.87
N ARG A 259 -12.55 4.85 -0.58
CA ARG A 259 -12.13 5.19 0.78
C ARG A 259 -12.74 6.50 1.26
N LEU A 260 -12.90 7.50 0.40
CA LEU A 260 -13.63 8.74 0.73
C LEU A 260 -15.13 8.47 0.98
N ALA A 261 -15.72 7.55 0.23
CA ALA A 261 -17.13 7.15 0.36
C ALA A 261 -17.38 6.15 1.52
N LEU A 262 -16.34 5.67 2.20
CA LEU A 262 -16.45 4.62 3.23
C LEU A 262 -17.47 4.92 4.34
N PRO A 263 -17.58 6.15 4.88
CA PRO A 263 -18.62 6.48 5.87
C PRO A 263 -20.05 6.25 5.33
N THR A 264 -20.26 6.50 4.05
CA THR A 264 -21.56 6.26 3.40
C THR A 264 -21.83 4.77 3.21
N LEU A 265 -20.83 3.99 2.79
CA LEU A 265 -20.95 2.54 2.68
C LEU A 265 -21.26 1.88 4.04
N LEU A 266 -20.62 2.35 5.12
CA LEU A 266 -20.88 1.88 6.47
C LEU A 266 -22.32 2.19 6.93
N ARG A 267 -22.87 3.34 6.55
CA ARG A 267 -24.29 3.66 6.83
C ARG A 267 -25.26 2.74 6.12
N TRP A 268 -24.94 2.32 4.86
CA TRP A 268 -25.83 1.47 4.07
C TRP A 268 -25.69 -0.01 4.41
N TRP A 269 -24.48 -0.50 4.60
CA TRP A 269 -24.16 -1.93 4.75
C TRP A 269 -23.81 -2.35 6.17
N GLY A 270 -23.54 -1.40 7.06
CA GLY A 270 -23.19 -1.65 8.45
C GLY A 270 -22.04 -2.68 8.57
N ASP A 271 -22.22 -3.63 9.48
CA ASP A 271 -21.24 -4.69 9.75
C ASP A 271 -20.98 -5.63 8.56
N ALA A 272 -21.88 -5.67 7.57
CA ALA A 272 -21.73 -6.48 6.38
C ALA A 272 -20.75 -5.88 5.35
N THR A 273 -20.32 -4.62 5.54
CA THR A 273 -19.44 -3.92 4.59
C THR A 273 -18.21 -4.73 4.22
N ILE A 274 -17.53 -5.37 5.19
CA ILE A 274 -16.33 -6.17 4.89
C ILE A 274 -16.68 -7.39 4.03
N ALA A 275 -17.76 -8.10 4.35
CA ALA A 275 -18.16 -9.29 3.59
C ALA A 275 -18.56 -8.92 2.15
N TYR A 276 -19.34 -7.85 1.98
CA TYR A 276 -19.70 -7.34 0.65
C TYR A 276 -18.49 -6.86 -0.13
N SER A 277 -17.54 -6.18 0.52
CA SER A 277 -16.30 -5.73 -0.11
C SER A 277 -15.50 -6.90 -0.66
N PHE A 278 -15.34 -7.99 0.08
CA PHE A 278 -14.71 -9.21 -0.41
C PHE A 278 -15.47 -9.83 -1.59
N VAL A 279 -16.81 -9.91 -1.52
CA VAL A 279 -17.62 -10.44 -2.63
C VAL A 279 -17.44 -9.61 -3.90
N ILE A 280 -17.50 -8.27 -3.77
CA ILE A 280 -17.34 -7.36 -4.90
C ILE A 280 -15.94 -7.48 -5.50
N LEU A 281 -14.91 -7.51 -4.65
CA LEU A 281 -13.52 -7.74 -5.09
C LEU A 281 -13.39 -9.06 -5.87
N GLY A 282 -13.96 -10.15 -5.36
CA GLY A 282 -13.95 -11.45 -6.01
C GLY A 282 -14.67 -11.45 -7.37
N ILE A 283 -15.83 -10.78 -7.45
CA ILE A 283 -16.57 -10.60 -8.72
C ILE A 283 -15.70 -9.81 -9.71
N GLY A 284 -15.11 -8.69 -9.30
CA GLY A 284 -14.25 -7.87 -10.14
C GLY A 284 -13.05 -8.64 -10.69
N ALA A 285 -12.36 -9.41 -9.82
CA ALA A 285 -11.24 -10.22 -10.23
C ALA A 285 -11.67 -11.36 -11.20
N THR A 286 -12.84 -11.96 -10.99
CA THR A 286 -13.39 -12.94 -11.93
C THR A 286 -13.71 -12.30 -13.27
N VAL A 287 -14.40 -11.16 -13.28
CA VAL A 287 -14.69 -10.39 -14.51
C VAL A 287 -13.42 -10.03 -15.25
N MET A 288 -12.39 -9.59 -14.55
CA MET A 288 -11.08 -9.29 -15.12
C MET A 288 -10.46 -10.52 -15.80
N CYS A 289 -10.48 -11.69 -15.16
CA CYS A 289 -9.84 -12.90 -15.69
C CYS A 289 -10.65 -13.55 -16.82
N VAL A 290 -11.99 -13.57 -16.74
CA VAL A 290 -12.86 -14.31 -17.66
C VAL A 290 -13.35 -13.42 -18.81
N GLY A 291 -13.56 -12.12 -18.58
CA GLY A 291 -14.13 -11.19 -19.54
C GLY A 291 -13.31 -11.10 -20.85
N PRO A 292 -13.98 -11.01 -21.99
CA PRO A 292 -13.30 -10.89 -23.29
C PRO A 292 -12.77 -9.47 -23.52
N GLY A 293 -11.55 -9.37 -24.06
CA GLY A 293 -10.98 -8.08 -24.48
C GLY A 293 -10.59 -7.12 -23.36
N LEU A 294 -9.96 -6.02 -23.73
CA LEU A 294 -9.35 -5.03 -22.82
C LEU A 294 -10.39 -4.30 -21.95
N GLY A 295 -11.56 -3.98 -22.51
CA GLY A 295 -12.61 -3.25 -21.77
C GLY A 295 -13.10 -4.00 -20.54
N TRP A 296 -13.36 -5.31 -20.64
CA TRP A 296 -13.77 -6.13 -19.51
C TRP A 296 -12.69 -6.26 -18.43
N LYS A 297 -11.42 -6.34 -18.85
CA LYS A 297 -10.29 -6.38 -17.93
C LYS A 297 -10.16 -5.09 -17.14
N THR A 298 -10.30 -3.95 -17.81
CA THR A 298 -10.30 -2.63 -17.17
C THR A 298 -11.53 -2.45 -16.27
N PHE A 299 -12.72 -2.87 -16.71
CA PHE A 299 -13.92 -2.84 -15.88
C PHE A 299 -13.80 -3.71 -14.64
N GLY A 300 -13.20 -4.90 -14.77
CA GLY A 300 -12.87 -5.75 -13.62
C GLY A 300 -11.97 -5.05 -12.62
N LEU A 301 -10.95 -4.29 -13.07
CA LEU A 301 -10.07 -3.50 -12.20
C LEU A 301 -10.83 -2.39 -11.44
N VAL A 302 -11.82 -1.75 -12.06
CA VAL A 302 -12.71 -0.77 -11.40
C VAL A 302 -13.45 -1.45 -10.24
N ILE A 303 -14.05 -2.62 -10.49
CA ILE A 303 -14.79 -3.38 -9.46
C ILE A 303 -13.85 -3.86 -8.35
N VAL A 304 -12.65 -4.35 -8.69
CA VAL A 304 -11.63 -4.76 -7.71
C VAL A 304 -11.21 -3.59 -6.83
N GLY A 305 -10.95 -2.41 -7.42
CA GLY A 305 -10.60 -1.21 -6.67
C GLY A 305 -11.71 -0.77 -5.71
N PHE A 306 -12.96 -0.80 -6.17
CA PHE A 306 -14.12 -0.50 -5.33
C PHE A 306 -14.27 -1.49 -4.17
N GLY A 307 -14.21 -2.79 -4.44
CA GLY A 307 -14.34 -3.84 -3.41
C GLY A 307 -13.13 -3.91 -2.46
N GLY A 308 -11.91 -3.66 -2.97
CA GLY A 308 -10.68 -3.74 -2.18
C GLY A 308 -10.52 -2.59 -1.17
N ALA A 309 -10.96 -1.39 -1.53
CA ALA A 309 -10.70 -0.17 -0.78
C ALA A 309 -11.09 -0.20 0.71
N PRO A 310 -12.26 -0.76 1.11
CA PRO A 310 -12.68 -0.82 2.51
C PRO A 310 -11.95 -1.90 3.33
N LEU A 311 -11.35 -2.91 2.67
CA LEU A 311 -10.89 -4.13 3.35
C LEU A 311 -9.80 -3.87 4.37
N TYR A 312 -8.72 -3.18 3.98
CA TYR A 312 -7.62 -2.90 4.90
C TYR A 312 -8.07 -2.06 6.11
N PRO A 313 -8.65 -0.87 5.96
CA PRO A 313 -9.02 -0.05 7.11
C PRO A 313 -10.01 -0.74 8.03
N LEU A 314 -11.00 -1.47 7.50
CA LEU A 314 -12.01 -2.12 8.34
C LEU A 314 -11.49 -3.40 9.02
N THR A 315 -10.57 -4.14 8.40
CA THR A 315 -9.95 -5.31 9.05
C THR A 315 -8.99 -4.87 10.14
N VAL A 316 -8.26 -3.77 9.95
CA VAL A 316 -7.42 -3.16 10.99
C VAL A 316 -8.28 -2.66 12.16
N ASP A 317 -9.36 -1.92 11.89
CA ASP A 317 -10.28 -1.46 12.93
C ASP A 317 -10.82 -2.64 13.78
N ARG A 318 -11.28 -3.71 13.12
CA ARG A 318 -11.70 -4.94 13.83
C ARG A 318 -10.59 -5.60 14.65
N PHE A 319 -9.36 -5.55 14.18
CA PHE A 319 -8.21 -6.05 14.93
C PHE A 319 -8.01 -5.24 16.21
N TYR A 320 -8.03 -3.90 16.10
CA TYR A 320 -7.92 -2.99 17.25
C TYR A 320 -9.05 -3.23 18.28
N LEU A 321 -10.28 -3.38 17.81
CA LEU A 321 -11.42 -3.65 18.70
C LEU A 321 -11.31 -4.98 19.45
N ARG A 322 -10.75 -6.02 18.82
CA ARG A 322 -10.68 -7.37 19.43
C ARG A 322 -9.43 -7.61 20.26
N ALA A 323 -8.31 -7.04 19.86
CA ALA A 323 -7.02 -7.22 20.51
C ALA A 323 -6.64 -6.07 21.45
N GLY A 324 -7.30 -4.89 21.36
CA GLY A 324 -6.95 -3.67 22.08
C GLY A 324 -7.08 -3.75 23.60
N GLY A 325 -7.82 -4.74 24.15
CA GLY A 325 -7.83 -5.00 25.59
C GLY A 325 -6.62 -5.79 26.13
N ARG A 326 -5.73 -6.26 25.22
CA ARG A 326 -4.58 -7.14 25.52
C ARG A 326 -3.26 -6.59 25.03
N LEU A 327 -3.31 -5.71 24.03
CA LEU A 327 -2.15 -5.10 23.38
C LEU A 327 -2.30 -3.59 23.41
N ASP A 328 -1.20 -2.89 23.65
CA ASP A 328 -1.17 -1.44 23.49
C ASP A 328 -1.25 -1.02 22.01
N ALA A 329 -1.56 0.25 21.76
CA ALA A 329 -1.76 0.77 20.41
C ALA A 329 -0.53 0.61 19.51
N VAL A 330 0.66 0.62 20.07
CA VAL A 330 1.93 0.50 19.33
C VAL A 330 2.19 -0.95 18.97
N ALA A 331 1.96 -1.88 19.90
CA ALA A 331 2.01 -3.30 19.60
C ALA A 331 1.00 -3.67 18.51
N LEU A 332 -0.24 -3.16 18.58
CA LEU A 332 -1.25 -3.36 17.53
C LEU A 332 -0.76 -2.87 16.17
N GLY A 333 -0.14 -1.68 16.11
CA GLY A 333 0.48 -1.14 14.89
C GLY A 333 1.60 -2.03 14.34
N ALA A 334 2.46 -2.57 15.21
CA ALA A 334 3.52 -3.51 14.82
C ALA A 334 2.94 -4.82 14.23
N TYR A 335 1.86 -5.36 14.81
CA TYR A 335 1.16 -6.53 14.23
C TYR A 335 0.51 -6.22 12.89
N CYS A 336 -0.05 -5.02 12.70
CA CYS A 336 -0.58 -4.58 11.40
C CYS A 336 0.52 -4.45 10.34
N ALA A 337 1.68 -3.89 10.71
CA ALA A 337 2.84 -3.82 9.83
C ALA A 337 3.35 -5.22 9.45
N LEU A 338 3.39 -6.14 10.42
CA LEU A 338 3.77 -7.53 10.19
C LEU A 338 2.77 -8.24 9.25
N ALA A 339 1.46 -8.05 9.43
CA ALA A 339 0.43 -8.61 8.55
C ALA A 339 0.59 -8.11 7.11
N SER A 340 0.75 -6.79 6.95
CA SER A 340 1.00 -6.17 5.65
C SER A 340 2.32 -6.67 5.05
N GLY A 341 3.36 -6.82 5.88
CA GLY A 341 4.66 -7.35 5.46
C GLY A 341 4.57 -8.78 4.90
N VAL A 342 3.85 -9.67 5.59
CA VAL A 342 3.59 -11.04 5.10
C VAL A 342 2.86 -11.00 3.76
N ALA A 343 1.79 -10.23 3.67
CA ALA A 343 0.95 -10.18 2.48
C ALA A 343 1.68 -9.56 1.27
N VAL A 344 2.34 -8.44 1.47
CA VAL A 344 3.10 -7.72 0.40
C VAL A 344 4.33 -8.50 -0.04
N THR A 345 4.92 -9.32 0.83
CA THR A 345 6.01 -10.22 0.45
C THR A 345 5.49 -11.40 -0.35
N LEU A 346 4.50 -12.10 0.17
CA LEU A 346 4.05 -13.38 -0.40
C LEU A 346 3.16 -13.19 -1.63
N GLY A 347 2.34 -12.13 -1.69
CA GLY A 347 1.39 -11.91 -2.78
C GLY A 347 2.05 -11.81 -4.17
N PRO A 348 2.94 -10.85 -4.39
CA PRO A 348 3.62 -10.70 -5.67
C PRO A 348 4.46 -11.93 -6.05
N LEU A 349 5.15 -12.56 -5.08
CA LEU A 349 5.97 -13.75 -5.31
C LEU A 349 5.13 -14.95 -5.70
N ALA A 350 4.05 -15.25 -4.96
CA ALA A 350 3.17 -16.36 -5.29
C ALA A 350 2.54 -16.18 -6.68
N LEU A 351 2.12 -14.96 -7.01
CA LEU A 351 1.62 -14.67 -8.35
C LEU A 351 2.71 -14.78 -9.43
N GLY A 352 3.95 -14.36 -9.15
CA GLY A 352 5.07 -14.51 -10.08
C GLY A 352 5.34 -15.99 -10.40
N VAL A 353 5.41 -16.85 -9.37
CA VAL A 353 5.59 -18.30 -9.54
C VAL A 353 4.43 -18.92 -10.33
N LEU A 354 3.20 -18.57 -9.98
CA LEU A 354 2.01 -19.06 -10.68
C LEU A 354 1.98 -18.54 -12.14
N ALA A 355 2.32 -17.27 -12.36
CA ALA A 355 2.34 -16.67 -13.69
C ALA A 355 3.35 -17.33 -14.61
N ASP A 356 4.54 -17.68 -14.10
CA ASP A 356 5.56 -18.39 -14.86
C ASP A 356 5.14 -19.84 -15.19
N SER A 357 4.24 -20.45 -14.42
CA SER A 357 3.79 -21.84 -14.63
C SER A 357 2.51 -21.96 -15.46
N VAL A 358 1.48 -21.12 -15.20
CA VAL A 358 0.15 -21.25 -15.83
C VAL A 358 -0.27 -20.00 -16.62
N GLY A 359 0.58 -18.99 -16.66
CA GLY A 359 0.29 -17.68 -17.25
C GLY A 359 -0.46 -16.73 -16.30
N LEU A 360 -0.25 -15.43 -16.49
CA LEU A 360 -0.73 -14.39 -15.57
C LEU A 360 -2.27 -14.34 -15.46
N ARG A 361 -2.98 -14.69 -16.56
CA ARG A 361 -4.46 -14.75 -16.56
C ARG A 361 -5.00 -15.72 -15.52
N TRP A 362 -4.45 -16.92 -15.47
CA TRP A 362 -4.92 -17.99 -14.58
C TRP A 362 -4.35 -17.84 -13.17
N ALA A 363 -3.13 -17.32 -13.05
CA ALA A 363 -2.53 -17.01 -11.76
C ALA A 363 -3.38 -16.05 -10.93
N LEU A 364 -3.98 -15.03 -11.55
CA LEU A 364 -4.84 -14.05 -10.87
C LEU A 364 -6.16 -14.62 -10.36
N LEU A 365 -6.57 -15.85 -10.74
CA LEU A 365 -7.72 -16.54 -10.13
C LEU A 365 -7.52 -16.88 -8.65
N ILE A 366 -6.30 -16.76 -8.11
CA ILE A 366 -6.09 -16.83 -6.66
C ILE A 366 -6.85 -15.70 -5.92
N VAL A 367 -7.07 -14.54 -6.56
CA VAL A 367 -7.73 -13.39 -5.93
C VAL A 367 -9.21 -13.67 -5.62
N PRO A 368 -10.05 -14.20 -6.54
CA PRO A 368 -11.39 -14.66 -6.20
C PRO A 368 -11.43 -15.71 -5.07
N VAL A 369 -10.44 -16.61 -5.00
CA VAL A 369 -10.35 -17.60 -3.92
C VAL A 369 -10.09 -16.93 -2.58
N LEU A 370 -9.13 -15.99 -2.52
CA LEU A 370 -8.85 -15.18 -1.32
C LEU A 370 -10.08 -14.35 -0.91
N ALA A 371 -10.77 -13.78 -1.88
CA ALA A 371 -12.01 -13.03 -1.65
C ALA A 371 -13.12 -13.94 -1.08
N GLY A 372 -13.29 -15.13 -1.63
CA GLY A 372 -14.26 -16.13 -1.15
C GLY A 372 -14.00 -16.55 0.29
N THR A 373 -12.74 -16.85 0.64
CA THR A 373 -12.35 -17.18 2.02
C THR A 373 -12.59 -16.01 2.97
N GLY A 374 -12.25 -14.79 2.55
CA GLY A 374 -12.50 -13.55 3.30
C GLY A 374 -14.00 -13.33 3.55
N ALA A 375 -14.83 -13.42 2.53
CA ALA A 375 -16.28 -13.24 2.62
C ALA A 375 -16.91 -14.30 3.55
N PHE A 376 -16.51 -15.57 3.42
CA PHE A 376 -17.02 -16.67 4.25
C PHE A 376 -16.69 -16.48 5.73
N THR A 377 -15.42 -16.22 6.05
CA THR A 377 -14.97 -16.07 7.43
C THR A 377 -15.54 -14.83 8.13
N GLN A 378 -15.96 -13.82 7.37
CA GLN A 378 -16.61 -12.61 7.91
C GLN A 378 -18.13 -12.77 8.10
N ARG A 379 -18.81 -13.66 7.34
CA ARG A 379 -20.25 -13.95 7.49
C ARG A 379 -20.57 -14.73 8.77
N SER A 380 -19.71 -15.63 9.19
CA SER A 380 -19.98 -16.58 10.29
C SER A 380 -20.05 -15.93 11.69
N ARG A 381 -19.96 -14.58 11.82
CA ARG A 381 -19.84 -13.90 13.10
C ARG A 381 -20.96 -12.91 13.42
N ARG A 382 -22.18 -13.13 12.92
CA ARG A 382 -23.39 -12.42 13.39
C ARG A 382 -23.86 -12.84 14.78
N ARG A 383 -23.11 -13.65 15.52
CA ARG A 383 -23.45 -14.04 16.90
C ARG A 383 -22.26 -13.75 17.80
N TYR A 384 -22.29 -12.58 18.42
CA TYR A 384 -21.85 -12.29 19.80
C TYR A 384 -22.03 -10.81 20.06
#